data_d19b5aaafc22f19d03904ca34464c586
#
_entry.id   d19b5aaafc22f19d03904ca34464c586
#
_cell.length_a   1.000
_cell.length_b   1.000
_cell.length_c   1.000
_cell.angle_alpha   90.00
_cell.angle_beta   90.00
_cell.angle_gamma   90.00
#
_symmetry.space_group_name_H-M   'P 1'
#
loop_
_entity.id
_entity.type
_entity.pdbx_description
1 polymer ?
#
loop_
_entity_poly.entity_id
_entity_poly.type
_entity_poly.pdbx_seq_one_letter_code
_entity_poly.pdbx_strand_id
1 'polypeptide(L)'
;MKQVHSCLKDFGIFAKAAKAEDWEKAEITHISIGKREQKADVLKKKLRMNLPSTFMMPFSRRDLLDVLLIQDSIANITKDLAGLMMSRKMVLPEEFADDFIDLSKLCIKTSAAALDAINELDELLETAFSSRERKIVDKMIKKVNELEHETDVAQELIRNKLYLLEASLPPVDVMFYYRAIEWLGETADAAQKVGSRFEVMLTK
;
A
#
# COMPACT_ATOMS: atom_id res chain seq x y z
N MET A 1 -1.45 0.08 -10.63
CA MET A 1 -1.21 0.95 -9.45
C MET A 1 -2.40 1.86 -9.08
N LYS A 2 -3.09 2.59 -10.01
CA LYS A 2 -4.21 3.50 -9.68
C LYS A 2 -5.32 2.86 -8.82
N GLN A 3 -5.77 1.64 -9.14
CA GLN A 3 -6.80 0.96 -8.33
C GLN A 3 -6.30 0.56 -6.95
N VAL A 4 -5.05 0.14 -6.87
CA VAL A 4 -4.36 -0.22 -5.62
C VAL A 4 -4.25 0.98 -4.68
N HIS A 5 -3.75 2.11 -5.17
CA HIS A 5 -3.73 3.37 -4.41
C HIS A 5 -5.13 3.80 -3.95
N SER A 6 -6.15 3.60 -4.80
CA SER A 6 -7.54 3.91 -4.43
C SER A 6 -8.07 2.99 -3.33
N CYS A 7 -7.63 1.72 -3.24
CA CYS A 7 -7.94 0.85 -2.10
C CYS A 7 -7.44 1.45 -0.77
N LEU A 8 -6.19 1.88 -0.73
CA LEU A 8 -5.62 2.51 0.48
C LEU A 8 -6.32 3.83 0.84
N LYS A 9 -6.72 4.64 -0.14
CA LYS A 9 -7.52 5.85 0.13
C LYS A 9 -8.87 5.51 0.77
N ASP A 10 -9.55 4.51 0.25
CA ASP A 10 -10.81 4.04 0.83
C ASP A 10 -10.57 3.46 2.24
N PHE A 11 -9.43 2.75 2.46
CA PHE A 11 -9.06 2.29 3.79
C PHE A 11 -8.86 3.44 4.79
N GLY A 12 -8.25 4.54 4.39
CA GLY A 12 -8.15 5.73 5.24
C GLY A 12 -9.51 6.32 5.65
N ILE A 13 -10.54 6.20 4.80
CA ILE A 13 -11.93 6.58 5.13
C ILE A 13 -12.53 5.55 6.09
N PHE A 14 -12.33 4.26 5.80
CA PHE A 14 -12.77 3.15 6.63
C PHE A 14 -12.21 3.25 8.06
N ALA A 15 -10.90 3.45 8.22
CA ALA A 15 -10.25 3.55 9.51
C ALA A 15 -10.81 4.70 10.37
N LYS A 16 -11.09 5.85 9.73
CA LYS A 16 -11.75 6.99 10.42
C LYS A 16 -13.18 6.66 10.85
N ALA A 17 -13.94 5.95 10.02
CA ALA A 17 -15.28 5.51 10.35
C ALA A 17 -15.25 4.49 11.50
N ALA A 18 -14.33 3.53 11.48
CA ALA A 18 -14.14 2.55 12.55
C ALA A 18 -13.73 3.22 13.88
N LYS A 19 -12.82 4.22 13.84
CA LYS A 19 -12.47 5.02 15.02
C LYS A 19 -13.69 5.75 15.62
N ALA A 20 -14.58 6.24 14.76
CA ALA A 20 -15.80 6.93 15.18
C ALA A 20 -16.96 5.96 15.50
N GLU A 21 -16.72 4.65 15.44
CA GLU A 21 -17.73 3.59 15.59
C GLU A 21 -18.91 3.71 14.60
N ASP A 22 -18.72 4.44 13.50
CA ASP A 22 -19.68 4.57 12.40
C ASP A 22 -19.59 3.32 11.49
N TRP A 23 -20.16 2.22 11.98
CA TRP A 23 -20.07 0.91 11.32
C TRP A 23 -20.86 0.85 10.02
N GLU A 24 -21.88 1.68 9.84
CA GLU A 24 -22.59 1.78 8.57
C GLU A 24 -21.69 2.35 7.47
N LYS A 25 -21.01 3.46 7.75
CA LYS A 25 -20.02 4.05 6.84
C LYS A 25 -18.81 3.16 6.63
N ALA A 26 -18.34 2.46 7.68
CA ALA A 26 -17.26 1.49 7.60
C ALA A 26 -17.63 0.35 6.64
N GLU A 27 -18.85 -0.21 6.71
CA GLU A 27 -19.32 -1.26 5.83
C GLU A 27 -19.40 -0.81 4.36
N ILE A 28 -19.96 0.35 4.09
CA ILE A 28 -20.02 0.94 2.74
C ILE A 28 -18.60 1.06 2.16
N THR A 29 -17.65 1.53 2.98
CA THR A 29 -16.27 1.73 2.54
C THR A 29 -15.54 0.39 2.35
N HIS A 30 -15.76 -0.59 3.24
CA HIS A 30 -15.24 -1.95 3.11
C HIS A 30 -15.68 -2.60 1.79
N ILE A 31 -16.96 -2.47 1.42
CA ILE A 31 -17.48 -2.94 0.13
C ILE A 31 -16.77 -2.23 -1.04
N SER A 32 -16.48 -0.93 -0.92
CA SER A 32 -15.74 -0.18 -1.94
C SER A 32 -14.31 -0.73 -2.12
N ILE A 33 -13.60 -1.00 -1.01
CA ILE A 33 -12.26 -1.61 -1.02
C ILE A 33 -12.29 -2.94 -1.78
N GLY A 34 -13.23 -3.83 -1.47
CA GLY A 34 -13.38 -5.10 -2.18
C GLY A 34 -13.61 -4.93 -3.69
N LYS A 35 -14.46 -3.99 -4.10
CA LYS A 35 -14.68 -3.69 -5.52
C LYS A 35 -13.44 -3.17 -6.23
N ARG A 36 -12.60 -2.38 -5.55
CA ARG A 36 -11.34 -1.86 -6.12
C ARG A 36 -10.29 -2.96 -6.26
N GLU A 37 -10.18 -3.83 -5.26
CA GLU A 37 -9.28 -5.00 -5.33
C GLU A 37 -9.68 -5.90 -6.50
N GLN A 38 -10.97 -6.23 -6.65
CA GLN A 38 -11.44 -7.02 -7.79
C GLN A 38 -11.12 -6.37 -9.13
N LYS A 39 -11.24 -5.04 -9.25
CA LYS A 39 -10.84 -4.31 -10.46
C LYS A 39 -9.33 -4.40 -10.70
N ALA A 40 -8.52 -4.29 -9.64
CA ALA A 40 -7.07 -4.45 -9.74
C ALA A 40 -6.69 -5.86 -10.23
N ASP A 41 -7.34 -6.90 -9.68
CA ASP A 41 -7.11 -8.29 -10.08
C ASP A 41 -7.50 -8.55 -11.56
N VAL A 42 -8.63 -8.01 -12.01
CA VAL A 42 -9.05 -8.10 -13.43
C VAL A 42 -8.02 -7.41 -14.34
N LEU A 43 -7.56 -6.22 -13.97
CA LEU A 43 -6.53 -5.49 -14.75
C LEU A 43 -5.19 -6.26 -14.77
N LYS A 44 -4.78 -6.82 -13.65
CA LYS A 44 -3.59 -7.68 -13.53
C LYS A 44 -3.70 -8.87 -14.49
N LYS A 45 -4.82 -9.60 -14.46
CA LYS A 45 -5.05 -10.73 -15.37
C LYS A 45 -4.99 -10.31 -16.83
N LYS A 46 -5.67 -9.20 -17.18
CA LYS A 46 -5.67 -8.65 -18.53
C LYS A 46 -4.26 -8.28 -19.00
N LEU A 47 -3.47 -7.61 -18.17
CA LEU A 47 -2.08 -7.29 -18.49
C LEU A 47 -1.24 -8.54 -18.70
N ARG A 48 -1.31 -9.53 -17.79
CA ARG A 48 -0.56 -10.80 -17.91
C ARG A 48 -0.84 -11.54 -19.21
N MET A 49 -2.10 -11.52 -19.66
CA MET A 49 -2.52 -12.20 -20.92
C MET A 49 -2.09 -11.45 -22.18
N ASN A 50 -1.95 -10.11 -22.10
CA ASN A 50 -1.67 -9.27 -23.27
C ASN A 50 -0.23 -8.71 -23.29
N LEU A 51 0.67 -9.18 -22.40
CA LEU A 51 2.07 -8.78 -22.46
C LEU A 51 2.70 -9.29 -23.78
N PRO A 52 3.33 -8.40 -24.58
CA PRO A 52 4.01 -8.79 -25.82
C PRO A 52 5.10 -9.84 -25.58
N SER A 53 5.59 -10.46 -26.65
CA SER A 53 6.78 -11.30 -26.60
C SER A 53 8.00 -10.47 -26.15
N THR A 54 8.94 -11.09 -25.45
CA THR A 54 10.10 -10.43 -24.81
C THR A 54 10.93 -9.58 -25.78
N PHE A 55 10.89 -9.89 -27.08
CA PHE A 55 11.66 -9.18 -28.11
C PHE A 55 11.18 -7.74 -28.39
N MET A 56 9.96 -7.40 -28.01
CA MET A 56 9.35 -6.08 -28.28
C MET A 56 9.26 -5.19 -27.03
N MET A 57 9.84 -5.60 -25.90
CA MET A 57 9.72 -4.85 -24.66
C MET A 57 11.09 -4.33 -24.20
N PRO A 58 11.18 -3.07 -23.74
CA PRO A 58 12.40 -2.50 -23.18
C PRO A 58 12.77 -3.09 -21.82
N PHE A 59 11.83 -3.76 -21.16
CA PHE A 59 12.01 -4.42 -19.87
C PHE A 59 11.75 -5.91 -19.99
N SER A 60 12.36 -6.71 -19.11
CA SER A 60 12.07 -8.13 -19.09
C SER A 60 10.61 -8.37 -18.69
N ARG A 61 9.97 -9.33 -19.34
CA ARG A 61 8.60 -9.78 -18.98
C ARG A 61 8.49 -10.16 -17.50
N ARG A 62 9.56 -10.75 -16.96
CA ARG A 62 9.64 -11.17 -15.56
C ARG A 62 9.58 -9.97 -14.62
N ASP A 63 10.37 -8.93 -14.88
CA ASP A 63 10.40 -7.73 -14.03
C ASP A 63 9.02 -7.05 -13.98
N LEU A 64 8.33 -6.95 -15.13
CA LEU A 64 6.96 -6.41 -15.17
C LEU A 64 5.96 -7.27 -14.39
N LEU A 65 6.06 -8.59 -14.49
CA LEU A 65 5.19 -9.49 -13.73
C LEU A 65 5.44 -9.41 -12.22
N ASP A 66 6.70 -9.26 -11.81
CA ASP A 66 7.08 -9.07 -10.41
C ASP A 66 6.48 -7.76 -9.86
N VAL A 67 6.60 -6.65 -10.61
CA VAL A 67 5.97 -5.37 -10.22
C VAL A 67 4.45 -5.52 -10.09
N LEU A 68 3.79 -6.20 -11.01
CA LEU A 68 2.34 -6.45 -10.95
C LEU A 68 1.96 -7.28 -9.72
N LEU A 69 2.74 -8.28 -9.35
CA LEU A 69 2.50 -9.11 -8.16
C LEU A 69 2.63 -8.29 -6.87
N ILE A 70 3.66 -7.44 -6.78
CA ILE A 70 3.86 -6.58 -5.61
C ILE A 70 2.74 -5.54 -5.50
N GLN A 71 2.31 -4.93 -6.60
CA GLN A 71 1.17 -4.01 -6.60
C GLN A 71 -0.12 -4.69 -6.13
N ASP A 72 -0.35 -5.91 -6.57
CA ASP A 72 -1.52 -6.70 -6.18
C ASP A 72 -1.55 -7.01 -4.68
N SER A 73 -0.39 -7.31 -4.08
CA SER A 73 -0.30 -7.57 -2.64
C SER A 73 -0.78 -6.38 -1.80
N ILE A 74 -0.52 -5.14 -2.21
CA ILE A 74 -1.01 -3.96 -1.50
C ILE A 74 -2.55 -3.94 -1.43
N ALA A 75 -3.23 -4.23 -2.54
CA ALA A 75 -4.69 -4.26 -2.58
C ALA A 75 -5.27 -5.40 -1.74
N ASN A 76 -4.64 -6.59 -1.80
CA ASN A 76 -5.04 -7.76 -1.01
C ASN A 76 -4.89 -7.50 0.48
N ILE A 77 -3.70 -7.03 0.93
CA ILE A 77 -3.44 -6.70 2.34
C ILE A 77 -4.44 -5.65 2.83
N THR A 78 -4.69 -4.60 2.03
CA THR A 78 -5.67 -3.54 2.37
C THR A 78 -7.08 -4.11 2.57
N LYS A 79 -7.53 -5.00 1.67
CA LYS A 79 -8.83 -5.66 1.76
C LYS A 79 -8.92 -6.57 2.99
N ASP A 80 -7.88 -7.38 3.23
CA ASP A 80 -7.84 -8.32 4.34
C ASP A 80 -7.81 -7.59 5.69
N LEU A 81 -7.05 -6.47 5.79
CA LEU A 81 -7.03 -5.62 6.97
C LEU A 81 -8.41 -4.99 7.24
N ALA A 82 -9.05 -4.42 6.22
CA ALA A 82 -10.39 -3.86 6.36
C ALA A 82 -11.41 -4.95 6.76
N GLY A 83 -11.30 -6.15 6.17
CA GLY A 83 -12.13 -7.30 6.51
C GLY A 83 -11.94 -7.77 7.96
N LEU A 84 -10.69 -7.85 8.41
CA LEU A 84 -10.37 -8.18 9.80
C LEU A 84 -10.99 -7.17 10.78
N MET A 85 -10.78 -5.89 10.56
CA MET A 85 -11.32 -4.82 11.42
C MET A 85 -12.85 -4.78 11.38
N MET A 86 -13.46 -4.96 10.21
CA MET A 86 -14.91 -4.94 10.04
C MET A 86 -15.59 -6.13 10.72
N SER A 87 -15.08 -7.36 10.53
CA SER A 87 -15.66 -8.57 11.08
C SER A 87 -15.65 -8.60 12.61
N ARG A 88 -14.70 -7.92 13.24
CA ARG A 88 -14.57 -7.81 14.69
C ARG A 88 -15.19 -6.54 15.26
N LYS A 89 -15.68 -5.63 14.41
CA LYS A 89 -16.02 -4.26 14.81
C LYS A 89 -14.92 -3.67 15.70
N MET A 90 -13.68 -3.71 15.19
CA MET A 90 -12.48 -3.42 15.95
C MET A 90 -12.42 -1.92 16.26
N VAL A 91 -12.62 -1.56 17.53
CA VAL A 91 -12.41 -0.22 18.05
C VAL A 91 -10.97 -0.12 18.53
N LEU A 92 -10.23 0.87 18.02
CA LEU A 92 -8.85 1.09 18.44
C LEU A 92 -8.82 1.83 19.78
N PRO A 93 -7.94 1.44 20.73
CA PRO A 93 -7.70 2.19 21.95
C PRO A 93 -7.37 3.67 21.66
N GLU A 94 -7.92 4.58 22.46
CA GLU A 94 -7.74 6.04 22.27
C GLU A 94 -6.27 6.45 22.28
N GLU A 95 -5.45 5.75 23.06
CA GLU A 95 -4.02 6.03 23.24
C GLU A 95 -3.20 5.96 21.96
N PHE A 96 -3.66 5.20 20.95
CA PHE A 96 -2.97 5.11 19.65
C PHE A 96 -3.90 5.19 18.44
N ALA A 97 -5.20 5.40 18.63
CA ALA A 97 -6.15 5.46 17.51
C ALA A 97 -5.81 6.56 16.50
N ASP A 98 -5.36 7.73 16.96
CA ASP A 98 -4.94 8.83 16.09
C ASP A 98 -3.63 8.50 15.37
N ASP A 99 -2.67 7.89 16.05
CA ASP A 99 -1.42 7.46 15.43
C ASP A 99 -1.67 6.42 14.33
N PHE A 100 -2.63 5.49 14.53
CA PHE A 100 -3.02 4.52 13.51
C PHE A 100 -3.64 5.20 12.27
N ILE A 101 -4.45 6.24 12.48
CA ILE A 101 -4.96 7.07 11.37
C ILE A 101 -3.82 7.79 10.66
N ASP A 102 -2.84 8.30 11.40
CA ASP A 102 -1.68 8.98 10.80
C ASP A 102 -0.76 8.01 10.05
N LEU A 103 -0.54 6.80 10.58
CA LEU A 103 0.11 5.71 9.85
C LEU A 103 -0.63 5.40 8.55
N SER A 104 -1.96 5.32 8.56
CA SER A 104 -2.74 5.09 7.33
C SER A 104 -2.53 6.20 6.29
N LYS A 105 -2.40 7.47 6.73
CA LYS A 105 -2.10 8.60 5.84
C LYS A 105 -0.69 8.49 5.24
N LEU A 106 0.30 8.03 6.01
CA LEU A 106 1.67 7.80 5.53
C LEU A 106 1.67 6.69 4.48
N CYS A 107 1.03 5.55 4.73
CA CYS A 107 0.89 4.46 3.75
C CYS A 107 0.23 4.93 2.45
N ILE A 108 -0.81 5.79 2.54
CA ILE A 108 -1.44 6.40 1.36
C ILE A 108 -0.44 7.29 0.60
N LYS A 109 0.37 8.10 1.28
CA LYS A 109 1.40 8.94 0.66
C LYS A 109 2.49 8.11 -0.01
N THR A 110 2.96 7.04 0.64
CA THR A 110 3.97 6.11 0.09
C THR A 110 3.44 5.45 -1.19
N SER A 111 2.20 4.98 -1.16
CA SER A 111 1.53 4.40 -2.34
C SER A 111 1.29 5.43 -3.45
N ALA A 112 1.05 6.71 -3.12
CA ALA A 112 0.94 7.78 -4.11
C ALA A 112 2.28 8.04 -4.80
N ALA A 113 3.36 8.16 -4.03
CA ALA A 113 4.71 8.35 -4.56
C ALA A 113 5.15 7.20 -5.48
N ALA A 114 4.82 5.94 -5.10
CA ALA A 114 5.07 4.78 -5.96
C ALA A 114 4.23 4.81 -7.25
N LEU A 115 2.97 5.28 -7.17
CA LEU A 115 2.13 5.48 -8.36
C LEU A 115 2.71 6.54 -9.30
N ASP A 116 3.20 7.65 -8.76
CA ASP A 116 3.82 8.72 -9.55
C ASP A 116 5.07 8.20 -10.27
N ALA A 117 5.93 7.45 -9.57
CA ALA A 117 7.11 6.82 -10.18
C ALA A 117 6.75 5.84 -11.32
N ILE A 118 5.66 5.08 -11.16
CA ILE A 118 5.17 4.19 -12.23
C ILE A 118 4.59 4.96 -13.42
N ASN A 119 3.90 6.08 -13.18
CA ASN A 119 3.35 6.89 -14.27
C ASN A 119 4.45 7.54 -15.12
N GLU A 120 5.62 7.82 -14.55
CA GLU A 120 6.78 8.38 -15.27
C GLU A 120 7.39 7.39 -16.28
N LEU A 121 7.01 6.11 -16.22
CA LEU A 121 7.50 5.08 -17.13
C LEU A 121 7.19 5.39 -18.60
N ASP A 122 6.05 5.98 -18.88
CA ASP A 122 5.64 6.33 -20.24
C ASP A 122 6.60 7.39 -20.84
N GLU A 123 6.96 8.44 -20.06
CA GLU A 123 7.91 9.47 -20.48
C GLU A 123 9.34 8.93 -20.64
N LEU A 124 9.74 8.00 -19.76
CA LEU A 124 11.02 7.29 -19.90
C LEU A 124 11.13 6.52 -21.22
N LEU A 125 10.05 5.85 -21.62
CA LEU A 125 10.00 5.11 -22.88
C LEU A 125 10.06 6.03 -24.09
N GLU A 126 9.33 7.14 -24.07
CA GLU A 126 9.31 8.13 -25.15
C GLU A 126 10.65 8.83 -25.34
N THR A 127 11.40 9.07 -24.25
CA THR A 127 12.71 9.74 -24.25
C THR A 127 13.90 8.78 -24.40
N ALA A 128 13.65 7.48 -24.69
CA ALA A 128 14.66 6.45 -24.80
C ALA A 128 15.62 6.41 -23.58
N PHE A 129 15.07 6.55 -22.37
CA PHE A 129 15.81 6.54 -21.11
C PHE A 129 16.87 7.63 -20.98
N SER A 130 16.53 8.87 -21.34
CA SER A 130 17.47 9.99 -21.22
C SER A 130 18.00 10.12 -19.79
N SER A 131 19.25 10.62 -19.66
CA SER A 131 19.90 10.80 -18.34
C SER A 131 19.12 11.79 -17.44
N ARG A 132 18.32 12.68 -18.02
CA ARG A 132 17.47 13.62 -17.29
C ARG A 132 16.31 12.89 -16.63
N GLU A 133 15.59 12.06 -17.40
CA GLU A 133 14.41 11.33 -16.93
C GLU A 133 14.80 10.28 -15.88
N ARG A 134 15.93 9.58 -16.05
CA ARG A 134 16.47 8.69 -15.03
C ARG A 134 16.65 9.39 -13.68
N LYS A 135 17.23 10.62 -13.68
CA LYS A 135 17.40 11.40 -12.43
C LYS A 135 16.07 11.81 -11.79
N ILE A 136 15.02 12.00 -12.57
CA ILE A 136 13.67 12.30 -12.06
C ILE A 136 13.13 11.06 -11.32
N VAL A 137 13.19 9.90 -11.96
CA VAL A 137 12.72 8.65 -11.36
C VAL A 137 13.53 8.29 -10.11
N ASP A 138 14.85 8.45 -10.13
CA ASP A 138 15.70 8.24 -8.95
C ASP A 138 15.26 9.09 -7.76
N LYS A 139 14.87 10.35 -8.00
CA LYS A 139 14.31 11.22 -6.95
C LYS A 139 12.96 10.73 -6.44
N MET A 140 12.11 10.24 -7.34
CA MET A 140 10.80 9.68 -6.96
C MET A 140 10.96 8.43 -6.10
N ILE A 141 11.89 7.53 -6.48
CA ILE A 141 12.20 6.32 -5.71
C ILE A 141 12.76 6.67 -4.32
N LYS A 142 13.68 7.66 -4.24
CA LYS A 142 14.17 8.17 -2.95
C LYS A 142 13.03 8.68 -2.08
N LYS A 143 12.05 9.40 -2.66
CA LYS A 143 10.88 9.87 -1.92
C LYS A 143 10.01 8.71 -1.41
N VAL A 144 9.85 7.64 -2.18
CA VAL A 144 9.14 6.43 -1.71
C VAL A 144 9.86 5.82 -0.50
N ASN A 145 11.20 5.69 -0.55
CA ASN A 145 12.01 5.15 0.54
C ASN A 145 11.95 6.03 1.81
N GLU A 146 11.99 7.36 1.66
CA GLU A 146 11.83 8.28 2.78
C GLU A 146 10.46 8.14 3.46
N LEU A 147 9.39 8.04 2.67
CA LEU A 147 8.03 7.88 3.19
C LEU A 147 7.82 6.51 3.85
N GLU A 148 8.41 5.45 3.31
CA GLU A 148 8.36 4.13 3.95
C GLU A 148 9.11 4.14 5.30
N HIS A 149 10.29 4.76 5.37
CA HIS A 149 10.98 4.92 6.64
C HIS A 149 10.15 5.73 7.67
N GLU A 150 9.42 6.78 7.23
CA GLU A 150 8.47 7.49 8.10
C GLU A 150 7.35 6.55 8.60
N THR A 151 6.88 5.60 7.77
CA THR A 151 5.88 4.60 8.20
C THR A 151 6.44 3.62 9.20
N ASP A 152 7.67 3.17 9.05
CA ASP A 152 8.34 2.28 10.00
C ASP A 152 8.45 2.91 11.40
N VAL A 153 8.89 4.17 11.45
CA VAL A 153 8.98 4.92 12.72
C VAL A 153 7.60 5.08 13.36
N ALA A 154 6.58 5.43 12.57
CA ALA A 154 5.21 5.55 13.08
C ALA A 154 4.65 4.20 13.58
N GLN A 155 4.95 3.11 12.86
CA GLN A 155 4.53 1.77 13.23
C GLN A 155 5.19 1.31 14.54
N GLU A 156 6.48 1.59 14.73
CA GLU A 156 7.20 1.29 15.97
C GLU A 156 6.61 2.07 17.16
N LEU A 157 6.28 3.35 16.96
CA LEU A 157 5.63 4.17 17.99
C LEU A 157 4.31 3.55 18.45
N ILE A 158 3.46 3.11 17.52
CA ILE A 158 2.17 2.49 17.85
C ILE A 158 2.38 1.16 18.58
N ARG A 159 3.33 0.33 18.12
CA ARG A 159 3.66 -0.94 18.81
C ARG A 159 4.13 -0.70 20.25
N ASN A 160 4.95 0.32 20.49
CA ASN A 160 5.40 0.67 21.83
C ASN A 160 4.25 1.13 22.73
N LYS A 161 3.30 1.93 22.21
CA LYS A 161 2.09 2.32 22.94
C LYS A 161 1.21 1.09 23.26
N LEU A 162 1.00 0.20 22.28
CA LEU A 162 0.22 -1.02 22.48
C LEU A 162 0.86 -1.94 23.53
N TYR A 163 2.18 -2.09 23.52
CA TYR A 163 2.93 -2.87 24.51
C TYR A 163 2.64 -2.37 25.95
N LEU A 164 2.59 -1.07 26.17
CA LEU A 164 2.29 -0.49 27.48
C LEU A 164 0.84 -0.75 27.92
N LEU A 165 -0.07 -1.07 27.00
CA LEU A 165 -1.49 -1.31 27.27
C LEU A 165 -1.82 -2.82 27.39
N GLU A 166 -0.91 -3.73 26.99
CA GLU A 166 -1.17 -5.16 26.91
C GLU A 166 -1.80 -5.76 28.17
N ALA A 167 -1.29 -5.36 29.35
CA ALA A 167 -1.77 -5.89 30.62
C ALA A 167 -3.22 -5.46 30.97
N SER A 168 -3.72 -4.41 30.34
CA SER A 168 -5.07 -3.86 30.58
C SER A 168 -6.10 -4.25 29.52
N LEU A 169 -5.67 -4.83 28.40
CA LEU A 169 -6.51 -5.20 27.27
C LEU A 169 -6.73 -6.71 27.19
N PRO A 170 -7.87 -7.17 26.61
CA PRO A 170 -8.08 -8.59 26.37
C PRO A 170 -6.98 -9.15 25.45
N PRO A 171 -6.30 -10.27 25.81
CA PRO A 171 -5.15 -10.79 25.05
C PRO A 171 -5.46 -11.07 23.57
N VAL A 172 -6.68 -11.51 23.26
CA VAL A 172 -7.10 -11.77 21.88
C VAL A 172 -7.18 -10.47 21.07
N ASP A 173 -7.65 -9.39 21.66
CA ASP A 173 -7.72 -8.08 20.97
C ASP A 173 -6.33 -7.52 20.75
N VAL A 174 -5.40 -7.66 21.71
CA VAL A 174 -3.99 -7.28 21.58
C VAL A 174 -3.36 -7.96 20.36
N MET A 175 -3.58 -9.27 20.17
CA MET A 175 -3.06 -9.99 18.99
C MET A 175 -3.57 -9.38 17.68
N PHE A 176 -4.84 -8.99 17.63
CA PHE A 176 -5.42 -8.41 16.42
C PHE A 176 -5.01 -6.95 16.20
N TYR A 177 -4.75 -6.19 17.26
CA TYR A 177 -4.16 -4.84 17.14
C TYR A 177 -2.75 -4.92 16.55
N TYR A 178 -1.87 -5.81 17.06
CA TYR A 178 -0.55 -6.01 16.45
C TYR A 178 -0.65 -6.40 14.98
N ARG A 179 -1.57 -7.32 14.65
CA ARG A 179 -1.79 -7.75 13.27
C ARG A 179 -2.27 -6.61 12.37
N ALA A 180 -3.17 -5.75 12.86
CA ALA A 180 -3.66 -4.61 12.11
C ALA A 180 -2.54 -3.58 11.85
N ILE A 181 -1.70 -3.32 12.85
CA ILE A 181 -0.54 -2.42 12.73
C ILE A 181 0.47 -2.99 11.72
N GLU A 182 0.78 -4.28 11.81
CA GLU A 182 1.69 -5.00 10.92
C GLU A 182 1.20 -4.92 9.47
N TRP A 183 -0.03 -5.34 9.21
CA TRP A 183 -0.57 -5.36 7.85
C TRP A 183 -0.69 -3.96 7.22
N LEU A 184 -0.95 -2.94 8.03
CA LEU A 184 -0.97 -1.57 7.52
C LEU A 184 0.43 -1.14 7.07
N GLY A 185 1.49 -1.40 7.85
CA GLY A 185 2.87 -1.14 7.48
C GLY A 185 3.31 -1.91 6.24
N GLU A 186 2.95 -3.21 6.14
CA GLU A 186 3.25 -4.04 4.96
C GLU A 186 2.77 -3.42 3.64
N THR A 187 1.73 -2.56 3.67
CA THR A 187 1.27 -1.85 2.45
C THR A 187 2.29 -0.82 1.97
N ALA A 188 3.00 -0.16 2.90
CA ALA A 188 4.06 0.80 2.57
C ALA A 188 5.33 0.08 2.12
N ASP A 189 5.71 -1.02 2.79
CA ASP A 189 6.80 -1.91 2.38
C ASP A 189 6.59 -2.40 0.95
N ALA A 190 5.37 -2.84 0.62
CA ALA A 190 5.06 -3.30 -0.72
C ALA A 190 5.12 -2.15 -1.74
N ALA A 191 4.71 -0.93 -1.38
CA ALA A 191 4.85 0.24 -2.25
C ALA A 191 6.33 0.60 -2.48
N GLN A 192 7.18 0.51 -1.45
CA GLN A 192 8.63 0.68 -1.55
C GLN A 192 9.25 -0.40 -2.46
N LYS A 193 8.84 -1.66 -2.31
CA LYS A 193 9.30 -2.76 -3.17
C LYS A 193 8.93 -2.54 -4.65
N VAL A 194 7.80 -1.90 -4.95
CA VAL A 194 7.46 -1.46 -6.32
C VAL A 194 8.51 -0.48 -6.84
N GLY A 195 8.88 0.53 -6.06
CA GLY A 195 9.92 1.50 -6.40
C GLY A 195 11.28 0.84 -6.64
N SER A 196 11.72 -0.02 -5.72
CA SER A 196 13.00 -0.74 -5.83
C SER A 196 13.05 -1.66 -7.04
N ARG A 197 11.94 -2.34 -7.37
CA ARG A 197 11.88 -3.16 -8.60
C ARG A 197 11.99 -2.31 -9.85
N PHE A 198 11.38 -1.13 -9.82
CA PHE A 198 11.46 -0.18 -10.92
C PHE A 198 12.89 0.34 -11.12
N GLU A 199 13.61 0.66 -10.03
CA GLU A 199 15.02 1.04 -10.07
C GLU A 199 15.89 -0.04 -10.75
N VAL A 200 15.69 -1.31 -10.38
CA VAL A 200 16.41 -2.45 -11.01
C VAL A 200 16.09 -2.57 -12.50
N MET A 201 14.87 -2.26 -12.93
CA MET A 201 14.50 -2.27 -14.35
C MET A 201 15.25 -1.20 -15.16
N LEU A 202 15.54 -0.04 -14.55
CA LEU A 202 16.22 1.08 -15.19
C LEU A 202 17.75 0.90 -15.27
N THR A 203 18.33 0.00 -14.50
CA THR A 203 19.78 -0.25 -14.47
C THR A 203 20.24 -1.36 -15.42
N LYS A 204 19.32 -2.08 -16.02
CA LYS A 204 19.58 -3.13 -17.03
C LYS A 204 19.57 -2.58 -18.45
#